data_6ff3119a124d2fe58fe823f9c1a0a991
#
_entry.id   6ff3119a124d2fe58fe823f9c1a0a991
#
_cell.length_a   1.000
_cell.length_b   1.000
_cell.length_c   1.000
_cell.angle_alpha   90.00
_cell.angle_beta   90.00
_cell.angle_gamma   90.00
#
_symmetry.space_group_name_H-M   'P 1'
#
loop_
_entity.id
_entity.type
_entity.pdbx_description
1 polymer ?
#
loop_
_entity_poly.entity_id
_entity_poly.type
_entity_poly.pdbx_seq_one_letter_code
_entity_poly.pdbx_strand_id
1 'polypeptide(L)'
;YDLNFLGKNYAKLLASIDTTTVVQPDLEHNVKPENANSQNLYISGDNLDGLKHLLKSYTGAVKCIYIDPPYNTGSDGFVYNDNFNFTSQELIDKLSISEEQAQKIFDLTTKGRASHSAWLTFMYPRLLLARDLLTPDGVIFISIDDNEQANLKLICDSVFGEESFVANIPWRKRTAKSDVPFGVSQDYESIICYAKQDFTAALERGTRKYFETDDLPDRPWRIHDMTTQRNADERPNSNFTIINPKNGEEYPVNPNAVWRVTSETIKDFEKENRIVFPGDYDFLKISKPVLRYFKEDDEKKAGGMFGFTPVSTNLPKEVGMSQDGTKDIGELFNSKVFNFPKPVSLLKYLIKAATNFDKSAIIVDFFFVFASSAQAVLEVNAEDKEGGNRTFIAIQLPEVLDSKNASQKTAYEFLQSINRPTTLDFIGIERIKRAAAKIKSETK
;
A
#
# COMPACT_ATOMS: atom_id res chain seq x y z
N TYR A 1 21.01 8.17 15.53
CA TYR A 1 21.21 6.70 15.50
C TYR A 1 21.67 6.29 14.11
N ASP A 2 22.84 5.65 13.96
CA ASP A 2 23.33 5.14 12.67
C ASP A 2 23.34 3.61 12.69
N LEU A 3 22.56 2.99 11.80
CA LEU A 3 22.52 1.55 11.66
C LEU A 3 23.84 1.05 11.04
N ASN A 4 24.61 0.27 11.79
CA ASN A 4 25.82 -0.39 11.32
C ASN A 4 25.62 -1.90 11.19
N PHE A 5 25.96 -2.44 10.03
CA PHE A 5 25.96 -3.88 9.76
C PHE A 5 27.11 -4.25 8.84
N LEU A 6 27.52 -5.51 8.89
CA LEU A 6 28.54 -6.03 7.99
C LEU A 6 28.05 -5.93 6.54
N GLY A 7 28.83 -5.28 5.67
CA GLY A 7 28.47 -5.09 4.26
C GLY A 7 27.79 -3.75 3.94
N LYS A 8 27.54 -2.85 4.91
CA LYS A 8 26.88 -1.56 4.63
C LYS A 8 27.60 -0.73 3.56
N ASN A 9 28.93 -0.59 3.68
CA ASN A 9 29.72 0.16 2.70
C ASN A 9 29.76 -0.53 1.33
N TYR A 10 29.81 -1.85 1.31
CA TYR A 10 29.67 -2.63 0.08
C TYR A 10 28.31 -2.41 -0.58
N ALA A 11 27.23 -2.46 0.17
CA ALA A 11 25.87 -2.17 -0.33
C ALA A 11 25.75 -0.74 -0.91
N LYS A 12 26.37 0.26 -0.27
CA LYS A 12 26.46 1.64 -0.80
C LYS A 12 27.21 1.68 -2.13
N LEU A 13 28.33 0.97 -2.21
CA LEU A 13 29.10 0.86 -3.45
C LEU A 13 28.26 0.23 -4.57
N LEU A 14 27.55 -0.86 -4.28
CA LEU A 14 26.65 -1.52 -5.24
C LEU A 14 25.58 -0.58 -5.81
N ALA A 15 24.99 0.27 -4.98
CA ALA A 15 24.02 1.27 -5.42
C ALA A 15 24.63 2.34 -6.31
N SER A 16 25.92 2.71 -6.09
CA SER A 16 26.59 3.81 -6.80
C SER A 16 27.22 3.41 -8.14
N ILE A 17 27.47 2.11 -8.34
CA ILE A 17 28.08 1.59 -9.58
C ILE A 17 26.99 1.46 -10.65
N ASP A 18 27.29 1.94 -11.87
CA ASP A 18 26.41 1.73 -13.02
C ASP A 18 26.27 0.24 -13.35
N THR A 19 25.16 -0.11 -13.95
CA THR A 19 24.96 -1.48 -14.45
C THR A 19 25.72 -1.67 -15.76
N THR A 20 26.25 -2.88 -15.97
CA THR A 20 26.85 -3.32 -17.23
C THR A 20 25.84 -4.02 -18.15
N THR A 21 24.61 -4.23 -17.68
CA THR A 21 23.55 -4.86 -18.44
C THR A 21 22.88 -3.87 -19.39
N VAL A 22 22.14 -4.39 -20.36
CA VAL A 22 21.31 -3.60 -21.28
C VAL A 22 19.89 -4.13 -21.28
N VAL A 23 18.92 -3.21 -21.35
CA VAL A 23 17.51 -3.58 -21.52
C VAL A 23 17.26 -3.81 -23.01
N GLN A 24 16.78 -5.01 -23.35
CA GLN A 24 16.36 -5.37 -24.69
C GLN A 24 14.85 -5.52 -24.76
N PRO A 25 14.16 -4.89 -25.73
CA PRO A 25 12.73 -5.06 -25.92
C PRO A 25 12.41 -6.47 -26.42
N ASP A 26 11.40 -7.12 -25.84
CA ASP A 26 10.76 -8.30 -26.41
C ASP A 26 9.89 -7.88 -27.59
N LEU A 27 10.49 -7.82 -28.78
CA LEU A 27 9.82 -7.36 -30.00
C LEU A 27 8.63 -8.26 -30.37
N GLU A 28 8.74 -9.58 -30.16
CA GLU A 28 7.64 -10.50 -30.46
C GLU A 28 6.40 -10.21 -29.61
N HIS A 29 6.61 -9.84 -28.35
CA HIS A 29 5.54 -9.46 -27.43
C HIS A 29 5.03 -8.04 -27.71
N ASN A 30 5.94 -7.08 -27.85
CA ASN A 30 5.61 -5.65 -27.87
C ASN A 30 4.88 -5.20 -29.13
N VAL A 31 5.11 -5.86 -30.29
CA VAL A 31 4.44 -5.51 -31.56
C VAL A 31 3.01 -6.04 -31.68
N LYS A 32 2.54 -6.85 -30.75
CA LYS A 32 1.16 -7.37 -30.79
C LYS A 32 0.16 -6.23 -30.66
N PRO A 33 -0.94 -6.23 -31.45
CA PRO A 33 -1.93 -5.16 -31.42
C PRO A 33 -2.48 -4.86 -30.02
N GLU A 34 -2.66 -5.89 -29.19
CA GLU A 34 -3.15 -5.76 -27.82
C GLU A 34 -2.16 -5.06 -26.87
N ASN A 35 -0.86 -5.01 -27.22
CA ASN A 35 0.20 -4.43 -26.41
C ASN A 35 0.70 -3.08 -26.95
N ALA A 36 0.37 -2.71 -28.20
CA ALA A 36 0.95 -1.58 -28.92
C ALA A 36 0.82 -0.22 -28.18
N ASN A 37 -0.25 -0.04 -27.41
CA ASN A 37 -0.52 1.20 -26.65
C ASN A 37 -0.31 1.05 -25.14
N SER A 38 0.22 -0.09 -24.68
CA SER A 38 0.47 -0.30 -23.26
C SER A 38 1.63 0.56 -22.78
N GLN A 39 1.41 1.24 -21.65
CA GLN A 39 2.47 1.97 -20.93
C GLN A 39 3.02 1.14 -19.75
N ASN A 40 2.46 -0.06 -19.53
CA ASN A 40 2.97 -0.96 -18.51
C ASN A 40 4.29 -1.58 -18.94
N LEU A 41 5.23 -1.71 -17.99
CA LEU A 41 6.51 -2.34 -18.23
C LEU A 41 6.65 -3.61 -17.38
N TYR A 42 7.14 -4.67 -18.01
CA TYR A 42 7.60 -5.89 -17.35
C TYR A 42 9.07 -6.13 -17.73
N ILE A 43 9.96 -6.12 -16.75
CA ILE A 43 11.40 -6.32 -16.94
C ILE A 43 11.75 -7.70 -16.37
N SER A 44 12.19 -8.62 -17.23
CA SER A 44 12.76 -9.90 -16.82
C SER A 44 14.26 -9.71 -16.60
N GLY A 45 14.72 -9.79 -15.35
CA GLY A 45 16.10 -9.56 -14.99
C GLY A 45 16.30 -9.36 -13.48
N ASP A 46 17.55 -9.16 -13.08
CA ASP A 46 17.89 -8.80 -11.71
C ASP A 46 17.30 -7.43 -11.32
N ASN A 47 16.74 -7.33 -10.12
CA ASN A 47 16.05 -6.13 -9.70
C ASN A 47 17.00 -4.97 -9.34
N LEU A 48 18.23 -5.22 -8.92
CA LEU A 48 19.20 -4.16 -8.69
C LEU A 48 19.61 -3.50 -10.01
N ASP A 49 19.89 -4.29 -11.04
CA ASP A 49 20.16 -3.80 -12.40
C ASP A 49 18.94 -3.11 -13.01
N GLY A 50 17.75 -3.73 -12.88
CA GLY A 50 16.50 -3.14 -13.32
C GLY A 50 16.22 -1.77 -12.72
N LEU A 51 16.42 -1.60 -11.41
CA LEU A 51 16.27 -0.31 -10.72
C LEU A 51 17.26 0.74 -11.25
N LYS A 52 18.52 0.37 -11.52
CA LYS A 52 19.52 1.27 -12.12
C LYS A 52 19.10 1.75 -13.52
N HIS A 53 18.52 0.84 -14.32
CA HIS A 53 17.98 1.23 -15.63
C HIS A 53 16.76 2.16 -15.48
N LEU A 54 15.86 1.89 -14.54
CA LEU A 54 14.70 2.74 -14.30
C LEU A 54 15.08 4.16 -13.87
N LEU A 55 16.12 4.33 -13.06
CA LEU A 55 16.58 5.67 -12.64
C LEU A 55 16.93 6.58 -13.81
N LYS A 56 17.39 6.05 -14.94
CA LYS A 56 17.71 6.85 -16.13
C LYS A 56 16.51 7.58 -16.73
N SER A 57 15.31 7.06 -16.52
CA SER A 57 14.07 7.59 -17.15
C SER A 57 12.95 7.90 -16.16
N TYR A 58 12.99 7.36 -14.95
CA TYR A 58 11.91 7.42 -13.97
C TYR A 58 12.30 8.03 -12.63
N THR A 59 13.47 8.68 -12.54
CA THR A 59 13.85 9.43 -11.32
C THR A 59 12.77 10.45 -10.97
N GLY A 60 12.27 10.40 -9.73
CA GLY A 60 11.23 11.29 -9.25
C GLY A 60 9.87 11.17 -9.94
N ALA A 61 9.57 10.04 -10.60
CA ALA A 61 8.35 9.84 -11.38
C ALA A 61 7.37 8.80 -10.79
N VAL A 62 7.81 8.02 -9.80
CA VAL A 62 7.03 6.92 -9.24
C VAL A 62 6.22 7.40 -8.04
N LYS A 63 4.92 7.22 -8.09
CA LYS A 63 3.99 7.60 -7.01
C LYS A 63 3.91 6.56 -5.91
N CYS A 64 3.89 5.30 -6.25
CA CYS A 64 3.72 4.22 -5.29
C CYS A 64 4.68 3.07 -5.60
N ILE A 65 5.41 2.63 -4.59
CA ILE A 65 6.18 1.40 -4.64
C ILE A 65 5.54 0.42 -3.67
N TYR A 66 5.26 -0.80 -4.12
CA TYR A 66 4.91 -1.92 -3.25
C TYR A 66 5.91 -3.04 -3.48
N ILE A 67 6.46 -3.60 -2.42
CA ILE A 67 7.35 -4.76 -2.49
C ILE A 67 7.04 -5.79 -1.42
N ASP A 68 7.26 -7.06 -1.79
CA ASP A 68 7.17 -8.23 -0.93
C ASP A 68 8.51 -8.98 -0.99
N PRO A 69 9.57 -8.47 -0.31
CA PRO A 69 10.90 -9.05 -0.38
C PRO A 69 10.96 -10.40 0.34
N PRO A 70 12.03 -11.22 0.16
CA PRO A 70 12.22 -12.41 0.96
C PRO A 70 12.31 -12.05 2.45
N TYR A 71 11.69 -12.89 3.30
CA TYR A 71 11.56 -12.62 4.74
C TYR A 71 12.71 -13.17 5.59
N ASN A 72 13.67 -13.84 4.96
CA ASN A 72 14.83 -14.45 5.63
C ASN A 72 14.44 -15.48 6.72
N THR A 73 13.38 -16.21 6.47
CA THR A 73 12.86 -17.23 7.42
C THR A 73 13.70 -18.50 7.50
N GLY A 74 14.71 -18.63 6.64
CA GLY A 74 15.49 -19.85 6.45
C GLY A 74 14.78 -20.92 5.61
N SER A 75 13.47 -20.79 5.39
CA SER A 75 12.66 -21.68 4.55
C SER A 75 12.16 -21.01 3.26
N ASP A 76 12.33 -19.72 3.13
CA ASP A 76 11.93 -18.90 1.96
C ASP A 76 12.93 -18.98 0.79
N GLY A 77 14.02 -19.75 0.96
CA GLY A 77 15.04 -19.90 -0.07
C GLY A 77 15.93 -18.69 -0.28
N PHE A 78 15.86 -17.69 0.62
CA PHE A 78 16.73 -16.52 0.53
C PHE A 78 18.20 -16.94 0.57
N VAL A 79 18.91 -16.62 -0.51
CA VAL A 79 20.35 -16.72 -0.63
C VAL A 79 20.84 -15.40 -1.22
N TYR A 80 21.89 -14.84 -0.65
CA TYR A 80 22.49 -13.65 -1.21
C TYR A 80 23.11 -13.96 -2.59
N ASN A 81 22.57 -13.37 -3.65
CA ASN A 81 22.94 -13.67 -5.04
C ASN A 81 23.58 -12.49 -5.80
N ASP A 82 23.76 -11.33 -5.17
CA ASP A 82 24.34 -10.16 -5.85
C ASP A 82 25.85 -10.41 -6.07
N ASN A 83 26.18 -11.00 -7.18
CA ASN A 83 27.54 -11.37 -7.51
C ASN A 83 28.18 -10.30 -8.39
N PHE A 84 28.78 -9.30 -7.76
CA PHE A 84 29.74 -8.45 -8.43
C PHE A 84 31.11 -9.08 -8.27
N ASN A 85 31.77 -9.38 -9.38
CA ASN A 85 33.08 -10.05 -9.42
C ASN A 85 34.21 -9.12 -8.97
N PHE A 86 34.14 -8.59 -7.74
CA PHE A 86 35.24 -7.87 -7.14
C PHE A 86 36.25 -8.86 -6.57
N THR A 87 37.52 -8.61 -6.81
CA THR A 87 38.60 -9.24 -6.07
C THR A 87 38.67 -8.66 -4.65
N SER A 88 39.32 -9.41 -3.73
CA SER A 88 39.57 -8.90 -2.38
C SER A 88 40.31 -7.57 -2.41
N GLN A 89 41.31 -7.42 -3.31
CA GLN A 89 42.06 -6.19 -3.46
C GLN A 89 41.20 -5.02 -3.95
N GLU A 90 40.31 -5.23 -4.91
CA GLU A 90 39.39 -4.19 -5.37
C GLU A 90 38.42 -3.71 -4.29
N LEU A 91 37.99 -4.60 -3.40
CA LEU A 91 37.16 -4.21 -2.24
C LEU A 91 37.98 -3.37 -1.24
N ILE A 92 39.21 -3.78 -0.96
CA ILE A 92 40.13 -3.02 -0.09
C ILE A 92 40.31 -1.61 -0.63
N ASP A 93 40.64 -1.49 -1.92
CA ASP A 93 40.97 -0.22 -2.57
C ASP A 93 39.72 0.69 -2.67
N LYS A 94 38.58 0.14 -3.09
CA LYS A 94 37.36 0.93 -3.28
C LYS A 94 36.66 1.33 -1.96
N LEU A 95 36.73 0.50 -0.93
CA LEU A 95 36.09 0.74 0.35
C LEU A 95 37.05 1.26 1.43
N SER A 96 38.34 1.28 1.17
CA SER A 96 39.39 1.65 2.16
C SER A 96 39.26 0.83 3.46
N ILE A 97 39.07 -0.48 3.32
CA ILE A 97 38.89 -1.43 4.43
C ILE A 97 40.12 -2.35 4.56
N SER A 98 40.23 -3.04 5.71
CA SER A 98 41.26 -4.04 5.93
C SER A 98 40.99 -5.32 5.14
N GLU A 99 42.03 -6.12 4.91
CA GLU A 99 41.96 -7.45 4.28
C GLU A 99 40.99 -8.37 5.06
N GLU A 100 41.03 -8.31 6.39
CA GLU A 100 40.10 -9.08 7.24
C GLU A 100 38.64 -8.67 7.00
N GLN A 101 38.35 -7.38 6.86
CA GLN A 101 37.02 -6.87 6.54
C GLN A 101 36.57 -7.27 5.14
N ALA A 102 37.46 -7.16 4.14
CA ALA A 102 37.17 -7.61 2.79
C ALA A 102 36.85 -9.12 2.75
N GLN A 103 37.60 -9.95 3.48
CA GLN A 103 37.34 -11.38 3.58
C GLN A 103 35.99 -11.68 4.24
N LYS A 104 35.60 -10.95 5.29
CA LYS A 104 34.28 -11.08 5.93
C LYS A 104 33.15 -10.73 4.97
N ILE A 105 33.30 -9.70 4.14
CA ILE A 105 32.33 -9.34 3.11
C ILE A 105 32.26 -10.44 2.05
N PHE A 106 33.40 -10.97 1.62
CA PHE A 106 33.45 -12.12 0.70
C PHE A 106 32.73 -13.34 1.24
N ASP A 107 33.00 -13.68 2.50
CA ASP A 107 32.32 -14.80 3.16
C ASP A 107 30.82 -14.60 3.31
N LEU A 108 30.38 -13.35 3.51
CA LEU A 108 28.96 -12.99 3.55
C LEU A 108 28.28 -13.17 2.20
N THR A 109 28.94 -12.76 1.11
CA THR A 109 28.36 -12.70 -0.23
C THR A 109 28.51 -14.02 -1.02
N THR A 110 29.56 -14.82 -0.75
CA THR A 110 29.87 -16.03 -1.52
C THR A 110 29.40 -17.33 -0.88
N LYS A 111 29.25 -17.37 0.44
CA LYS A 111 28.89 -18.62 1.15
C LYS A 111 27.38 -18.87 1.27
N GLY A 112 26.55 -18.07 0.61
CA GLY A 112 25.09 -18.27 0.56
C GLY A 112 24.43 -18.32 1.94
N ARG A 113 24.93 -17.58 2.93
CA ARG A 113 24.39 -17.59 4.29
C ARG A 113 23.18 -16.67 4.37
N ALA A 114 22.04 -17.25 4.71
CA ALA A 114 20.91 -16.51 5.22
C ALA A 114 21.29 -15.92 6.60
N SER A 115 21.53 -14.61 6.67
CA SER A 115 21.79 -13.86 7.91
C SER A 115 21.19 -12.49 7.82
N HIS A 116 20.90 -11.87 8.96
CA HIS A 116 20.40 -10.49 8.99
C HIS A 116 21.33 -9.51 8.24
N SER A 117 22.65 -9.66 8.38
CA SER A 117 23.62 -8.83 7.65
C SER A 117 23.58 -9.05 6.14
N ALA A 118 23.42 -10.30 5.68
CA ALA A 118 23.27 -10.62 4.26
C ALA A 118 21.99 -10.01 3.70
N TRP A 119 20.88 -10.16 4.42
CA TRP A 119 19.60 -9.58 4.04
C TRP A 119 19.64 -8.04 3.99
N LEU A 120 20.24 -7.39 4.98
CA LEU A 120 20.44 -5.93 5.00
C LEU A 120 21.32 -5.47 3.83
N THR A 121 22.41 -6.21 3.53
CA THR A 121 23.29 -5.92 2.40
C THR A 121 22.58 -6.04 1.06
N PHE A 122 21.66 -7.00 0.93
CA PHE A 122 20.81 -7.19 -0.24
C PHE A 122 19.75 -6.08 -0.39
N MET A 123 19.08 -5.72 0.70
CA MET A 123 17.98 -4.73 0.66
C MET A 123 18.47 -3.29 0.52
N TYR A 124 19.56 -2.93 1.15
CA TYR A 124 20.03 -1.54 1.25
C TYR A 124 20.20 -0.84 -0.11
N PRO A 125 20.93 -1.39 -1.09
CA PRO A 125 21.12 -0.74 -2.39
C PRO A 125 19.79 -0.59 -3.14
N ARG A 126 18.88 -1.56 -3.04
CA ARG A 126 17.56 -1.54 -3.67
C ARG A 126 16.67 -0.44 -3.10
N LEU A 127 16.67 -0.27 -1.78
CA LEU A 127 15.93 0.80 -1.12
C LEU A 127 16.48 2.19 -1.44
N LEU A 128 17.81 2.35 -1.55
CA LEU A 128 18.43 3.60 -1.98
C LEU A 128 17.94 4.01 -3.37
N LEU A 129 18.00 3.09 -4.33
CA LEU A 129 17.55 3.37 -5.70
C LEU A 129 16.01 3.59 -5.76
N ALA A 130 15.24 2.83 -4.99
CA ALA A 130 13.78 3.00 -4.90
C ALA A 130 13.40 4.38 -4.35
N ARG A 131 14.13 4.90 -3.35
CA ARG A 131 13.92 6.26 -2.82
C ARG A 131 14.02 7.33 -3.90
N ASP A 132 14.98 7.19 -4.80
CA ASP A 132 15.27 8.18 -5.83
C ASP A 132 14.28 8.11 -7.00
N LEU A 133 13.53 7.02 -7.13
CA LEU A 133 12.41 6.90 -8.07
C LEU A 133 11.15 7.66 -7.60
N LEU A 134 10.95 7.84 -6.28
CA LEU A 134 9.72 8.41 -5.73
C LEU A 134 9.55 9.88 -6.04
N THR A 135 8.32 10.26 -6.43
CA THR A 135 7.87 11.66 -6.51
C THR A 135 7.94 12.36 -5.14
N PRO A 136 7.89 13.71 -5.06
CA PRO A 136 7.84 14.43 -3.78
C PRO A 136 6.67 14.03 -2.88
N ASP A 137 5.61 13.49 -3.44
CA ASP A 137 4.43 12.96 -2.76
C ASP A 137 4.32 11.42 -2.88
N GLY A 138 5.44 10.75 -3.12
CA GLY A 138 5.52 9.30 -3.30
C GLY A 138 5.55 8.52 -2.00
N VAL A 139 5.19 7.25 -2.06
CA VAL A 139 5.10 6.32 -0.93
C VAL A 139 5.65 4.94 -1.29
N ILE A 140 6.26 4.27 -0.32
CA ILE A 140 6.64 2.86 -0.40
C ILE A 140 5.97 2.06 0.70
N PHE A 141 5.37 0.92 0.33
CA PHE A 141 4.84 -0.10 1.22
C PHE A 141 5.68 -1.37 1.10
N ILE A 142 6.13 -1.90 2.21
CA ILE A 142 7.01 -3.07 2.26
C ILE A 142 6.39 -4.11 3.18
N SER A 143 5.97 -5.24 2.63
CA SER A 143 5.51 -6.39 3.42
C SER A 143 6.69 -7.10 4.05
N ILE A 144 6.56 -7.49 5.31
CA ILE A 144 7.60 -8.21 6.06
C ILE A 144 6.98 -8.94 7.26
N ASP A 145 7.62 -10.01 7.71
CA ASP A 145 7.29 -10.67 8.96
C ASP A 145 8.24 -10.27 10.11
N ASP A 146 8.04 -10.88 11.28
CA ASP A 146 8.80 -10.57 12.51
C ASP A 146 10.30 -10.90 12.40
N ASN A 147 10.73 -11.72 11.41
CA ASN A 147 12.16 -12.07 11.27
C ASN A 147 13.01 -10.84 10.93
N GLU A 148 12.52 -9.98 10.03
CA GLU A 148 13.29 -8.84 9.54
C GLU A 148 12.57 -7.49 9.75
N GLN A 149 11.40 -7.44 10.36
CA GLN A 149 10.63 -6.20 10.55
C GLN A 149 11.44 -5.10 11.26
N ALA A 150 12.12 -5.43 12.36
CA ALA A 150 12.93 -4.47 13.10
C ALA A 150 14.12 -3.97 12.29
N ASN A 151 14.82 -4.86 11.58
CA ASN A 151 15.94 -4.53 10.71
C ASN A 151 15.48 -3.68 9.52
N LEU A 152 14.33 -4.01 8.92
CA LEU A 152 13.73 -3.23 7.83
C LEU A 152 13.39 -1.81 8.29
N LYS A 153 12.79 -1.66 9.49
CA LYS A 153 12.50 -0.33 10.03
C LYS A 153 13.76 0.52 10.16
N LEU A 154 14.82 -0.04 10.74
CA LEU A 154 16.09 0.67 10.93
C LEU A 154 16.80 1.02 9.62
N ILE A 155 16.79 0.11 8.64
CA ILE A 155 17.39 0.39 7.34
C ILE A 155 16.60 1.44 6.56
N CYS A 156 15.26 1.42 6.64
CA CYS A 156 14.42 2.45 6.02
C CYS A 156 14.60 3.81 6.69
N ASP A 157 14.76 3.89 8.01
CA ASP A 157 15.13 5.14 8.69
C ASP A 157 16.43 5.71 8.15
N SER A 158 17.44 4.85 7.93
CA SER A 158 18.72 5.26 7.35
C SER A 158 18.63 5.70 5.90
N VAL A 159 17.68 5.18 5.11
CA VAL A 159 17.52 5.46 3.68
C VAL A 159 16.57 6.63 3.42
N PHE A 160 15.40 6.62 4.04
CA PHE A 160 14.32 7.60 3.78
C PHE A 160 14.30 8.77 4.77
N GLY A 161 14.93 8.62 5.95
CA GLY A 161 14.81 9.50 7.09
C GLY A 161 13.74 9.03 8.08
N GLU A 162 13.98 9.19 9.39
CA GLU A 162 13.02 8.81 10.45
C GLU A 162 11.70 9.59 10.31
N GLU A 163 11.77 10.83 9.88
CA GLU A 163 10.63 11.73 9.65
C GLU A 163 9.73 11.30 8.50
N SER A 164 10.23 10.45 7.62
CA SER A 164 9.48 9.87 6.49
C SER A 164 8.68 8.62 6.87
N PHE A 165 8.81 8.14 8.11
CA PHE A 165 8.05 6.99 8.59
C PHE A 165 6.58 7.37 8.77
N VAL A 166 5.70 6.65 8.06
CA VAL A 166 4.25 6.87 8.13
C VAL A 166 3.62 5.93 9.15
N ALA A 167 3.80 4.63 8.99
CA ALA A 167 3.17 3.64 9.85
C ALA A 167 3.79 2.24 9.70
N ASN A 168 3.63 1.42 10.73
CA ASN A 168 3.62 -0.03 10.64
C ASN A 168 2.16 -0.48 10.64
N ILE A 169 1.70 -1.07 9.54
CA ILE A 169 0.32 -1.51 9.34
C ILE A 169 0.27 -3.02 9.55
N PRO A 170 -0.36 -3.51 10.64
CA PRO A 170 -0.52 -4.95 10.85
C PRO A 170 -1.56 -5.52 9.89
N TRP A 171 -1.13 -6.43 9.02
CA TRP A 171 -2.03 -7.17 8.14
C TRP A 171 -2.29 -8.57 8.70
N ARG A 172 -3.57 -8.89 8.88
CA ARG A 172 -3.97 -10.21 9.36
C ARG A 172 -3.89 -11.25 8.25
N LYS A 173 -2.90 -12.15 8.34
CA LYS A 173 -2.64 -13.16 7.31
C LYS A 173 -3.46 -14.43 7.47
N ARG A 174 -3.93 -14.76 8.68
CA ARG A 174 -4.67 -15.99 8.98
C ARG A 174 -5.55 -15.87 10.23
N THR A 175 -6.49 -16.80 10.39
CA THR A 175 -7.32 -16.97 11.59
C THR A 175 -7.12 -18.32 12.27
N ALA A 176 -6.55 -19.31 11.57
CA ALA A 176 -6.35 -20.64 12.10
C ALA A 176 -5.26 -20.64 13.16
N LYS A 177 -5.58 -21.18 14.32
CA LYS A 177 -4.62 -21.47 15.39
C LYS A 177 -4.22 -22.92 15.20
N SER A 178 -2.99 -23.14 14.73
CA SER A 178 -2.38 -24.47 14.63
C SER A 178 -1.29 -24.60 15.69
N ASP A 179 -0.74 -25.80 15.84
CA ASP A 179 0.42 -26.04 16.69
C ASP A 179 1.53 -25.08 16.33
N VAL A 180 1.83 -24.17 17.27
CA VAL A 180 2.82 -23.12 17.10
C VAL A 180 3.81 -23.18 18.25
N PRO A 181 5.09 -22.88 18.01
CA PRO A 181 6.09 -22.81 19.08
C PRO A 181 5.61 -21.88 20.20
N PHE A 182 5.82 -22.28 21.43
CA PHE A 182 5.46 -21.52 22.62
C PHE A 182 3.96 -21.20 22.77
N GLY A 183 3.07 -21.81 21.99
CA GLY A 183 1.62 -21.61 22.07
C GLY A 183 1.13 -20.23 21.62
N VAL A 184 1.96 -19.42 20.95
CA VAL A 184 1.62 -18.09 20.43
C VAL A 184 1.50 -18.13 18.92
N SER A 185 0.29 -17.89 18.39
CA SER A 185 0.04 -17.84 16.94
C SER A 185 0.45 -16.50 16.36
N GLN A 186 1.25 -16.53 15.31
CA GLN A 186 1.62 -15.34 14.53
C GLN A 186 0.57 -15.10 13.45
N ASP A 187 -0.48 -14.36 13.81
CA ASP A 187 -1.64 -14.12 12.93
C ASP A 187 -1.44 -12.94 11.98
N TYR A 188 -0.41 -12.12 12.21
CA TYR A 188 -0.15 -10.89 11.48
C TYR A 188 1.22 -10.91 10.80
N GLU A 189 1.31 -10.15 9.72
CA GLU A 189 2.53 -9.62 9.12
C GLU A 189 2.49 -8.09 9.17
N SER A 190 3.63 -7.47 8.99
CA SER A 190 3.77 -6.01 8.96
C SER A 190 3.82 -5.49 7.54
N ILE A 191 3.18 -4.35 7.28
CA ILE A 191 3.40 -3.54 6.09
C ILE A 191 4.04 -2.24 6.57
N ILE A 192 5.34 -2.09 6.35
CA ILE A 192 6.07 -0.88 6.72
C ILE A 192 5.85 0.17 5.64
N CYS A 193 5.45 1.36 6.05
CA CYS A 193 5.12 2.47 5.17
C CYS A 193 6.05 3.65 5.41
N TYR A 194 6.74 4.10 4.36
CA TYR A 194 7.51 5.34 4.31
C TYR A 194 7.03 6.20 3.16
N ALA A 195 7.04 7.51 3.34
CA ALA A 195 6.59 8.43 2.32
C ALA A 195 7.45 9.70 2.25
N LYS A 196 7.45 10.34 1.09
CA LYS A 196 7.99 11.68 0.93
C LYS A 196 7.09 12.73 1.59
N GLN A 197 7.59 13.93 1.76
CA GLN A 197 7.01 14.97 2.61
C GLN A 197 5.59 15.40 2.21
N ASP A 198 5.27 15.40 0.91
CA ASP A 198 3.98 15.87 0.40
C ASP A 198 2.92 14.76 0.27
N PHE A 199 3.24 13.55 0.74
CA PHE A 199 2.33 12.41 0.64
C PHE A 199 1.09 12.57 1.52
N THR A 200 -0.06 12.23 0.96
CA THR A 200 -1.32 12.11 1.69
C THR A 200 -2.06 10.85 1.25
N ALA A 201 -2.28 9.94 2.17
CA ALA A 201 -3.08 8.74 1.93
C ALA A 201 -4.57 9.06 2.08
N ALA A 202 -5.37 8.62 1.13
CA ALA A 202 -6.82 8.83 1.15
C ALA A 202 -7.58 7.70 0.45
N LEU A 203 -8.75 7.36 0.98
CA LEU A 203 -9.71 6.46 0.35
C LEU A 203 -10.98 7.22 0.02
N GLU A 204 -11.59 6.92 -1.11
CA GLU A 204 -12.89 7.49 -1.44
C GLU A 204 -13.89 7.16 -0.33
N ARG A 205 -14.57 8.19 0.14
CA ARG A 205 -15.63 8.04 1.12
C ARG A 205 -16.92 7.76 0.38
N GLY A 206 -17.70 6.79 0.86
CA GLY A 206 -19.07 6.64 0.41
C GLY A 206 -19.81 7.99 0.53
N THR A 207 -20.64 8.32 -0.46
CA THR A 207 -21.36 9.60 -0.52
C THR A 207 -22.14 9.84 0.77
N ARG A 208 -21.83 10.93 1.48
CA ARG A 208 -22.66 11.41 2.57
C ARG A 208 -24.03 11.74 2.01
N LYS A 209 -25.08 11.25 2.65
CA LYS A 209 -26.43 11.58 2.27
C LYS A 209 -26.75 12.98 2.76
N TYR A 210 -27.01 13.88 1.83
CA TYR A 210 -27.51 15.23 2.09
C TYR A 210 -28.98 15.27 1.72
N PHE A 211 -29.75 16.08 2.48
CA PHE A 211 -31.14 16.37 2.18
C PHE A 211 -31.19 17.68 1.38
N GLU A 212 -32.05 17.70 0.38
CA GLU A 212 -32.46 18.90 -0.33
C GLU A 212 -33.89 19.19 0.10
N THR A 213 -34.19 20.38 0.58
CA THR A 213 -35.50 20.74 1.14
C THR A 213 -35.98 22.05 0.55
N ASP A 214 -37.30 22.19 0.38
CA ASP A 214 -37.91 23.35 -0.29
C ASP A 214 -37.63 24.68 0.40
N ASP A 215 -37.41 24.66 1.72
CA ASP A 215 -37.02 25.82 2.50
C ASP A 215 -35.56 26.30 2.27
N LEU A 216 -34.74 25.41 1.66
CA LEU A 216 -33.33 25.67 1.35
C LEU A 216 -32.93 24.93 0.03
N PRO A 217 -33.49 25.36 -1.12
CA PRO A 217 -33.37 24.60 -2.36
C PRO A 217 -31.93 24.49 -2.89
N ASP A 218 -31.06 25.46 -2.59
CA ASP A 218 -29.68 25.51 -3.09
C ASP A 218 -28.63 25.17 -2.04
N ARG A 219 -29.05 24.72 -0.85
CA ARG A 219 -28.15 24.44 0.28
C ARG A 219 -28.37 23.03 0.84
N PRO A 220 -27.89 21.99 0.19
CA PRO A 220 -27.97 20.64 0.70
C PRO A 220 -27.37 20.50 2.10
N TRP A 221 -28.03 19.75 2.99
CA TRP A 221 -27.65 19.65 4.38
C TRP A 221 -27.82 18.24 4.93
N ARG A 222 -27.17 17.94 6.04
CA ARG A 222 -27.31 16.68 6.80
C ARG A 222 -27.53 16.94 8.27
N ILE A 223 -28.02 15.93 8.96
CA ILE A 223 -28.16 15.95 10.41
C ILE A 223 -26.77 15.86 11.06
N HIS A 224 -26.58 16.63 12.10
CA HIS A 224 -25.47 16.51 13.03
C HIS A 224 -26.00 16.56 14.46
N ASP A 225 -25.55 15.63 15.33
CA ASP A 225 -25.94 15.61 16.74
C ASP A 225 -25.50 16.91 17.43
N MET A 226 -26.42 17.57 18.12
CA MET A 226 -26.16 18.77 18.91
C MET A 226 -25.51 18.49 20.25
N THR A 227 -25.47 17.25 20.72
CA THR A 227 -24.87 16.91 22.02
C THR A 227 -23.38 16.57 21.90
N THR A 228 -22.65 16.73 23.03
CA THR A 228 -21.26 16.29 23.17
C THR A 228 -21.19 15.15 24.18
N GLN A 229 -20.03 14.51 24.32
CA GLN A 229 -19.76 13.58 25.42
C GLN A 229 -19.24 14.28 26.68
N ARG A 230 -19.30 15.62 26.74
CA ARG A 230 -18.92 16.44 27.89
C ARG A 230 -20.10 16.61 28.81
N ASN A 231 -19.85 16.66 30.11
CA ASN A 231 -20.88 16.86 31.12
C ASN A 231 -21.08 18.36 31.48
N ALA A 232 -22.07 18.62 32.33
CA ALA A 232 -22.43 19.97 32.74
C ALA A 232 -21.33 20.68 33.54
N ASP A 233 -20.53 19.95 34.32
CA ASP A 233 -19.42 20.52 35.10
C ASP A 233 -18.28 20.99 34.17
N GLU A 234 -18.02 20.25 33.10
CA GLU A 234 -17.01 20.60 32.12
C GLU A 234 -17.43 21.75 31.19
N ARG A 235 -18.74 21.87 30.93
CA ARG A 235 -19.33 22.90 30.04
C ARG A 235 -20.63 23.48 30.57
N PRO A 236 -20.60 24.25 31.67
CA PRO A 236 -21.80 24.77 32.32
C PRO A 236 -22.66 25.66 31.41
N ASN A 237 -22.05 26.47 30.55
CA ASN A 237 -22.74 27.33 29.61
C ASN A 237 -23.48 26.57 28.46
N SER A 238 -23.23 25.28 28.34
CA SER A 238 -23.89 24.38 27.38
C SER A 238 -24.96 23.52 28.03
N ASN A 239 -25.20 23.70 29.33
CA ASN A 239 -26.23 23.00 30.11
C ASN A 239 -27.47 23.91 30.26
N PHE A 240 -28.33 23.91 29.25
CA PHE A 240 -29.55 24.74 29.23
C PHE A 240 -30.65 24.04 28.42
N THR A 241 -31.91 24.47 28.62
CA THR A 241 -33.06 23.97 27.86
C THR A 241 -33.21 24.73 26.56
N ILE A 242 -33.35 24.05 25.43
CA ILE A 242 -33.69 24.63 24.14
C ILE A 242 -35.21 24.66 24.02
N ILE A 243 -35.76 25.79 23.61
CA ILE A 243 -37.18 25.94 23.39
C ILE A 243 -37.47 26.07 21.89
N ASN A 244 -38.38 25.26 21.35
CA ASN A 244 -38.80 25.37 19.97
C ASN A 244 -39.58 26.67 19.76
N PRO A 245 -39.12 27.62 18.96
CA PRO A 245 -39.77 28.93 18.78
C PRO A 245 -41.13 28.81 18.06
N LYS A 246 -41.45 27.66 17.42
CA LYS A 246 -42.67 27.48 16.64
C LYS A 246 -43.85 27.03 17.51
N ASN A 247 -43.59 26.23 18.55
CA ASN A 247 -44.63 25.58 19.35
C ASN A 247 -44.42 25.72 20.87
N GLY A 248 -43.31 26.25 21.32
CA GLY A 248 -42.96 26.39 22.74
C GLY A 248 -42.52 25.09 23.43
N GLU A 249 -42.31 24.04 22.71
CA GLU A 249 -41.84 22.76 23.27
C GLU A 249 -40.44 22.86 23.82
N GLU A 250 -40.22 22.32 25.02
CA GLU A 250 -38.98 22.38 25.74
C GLU A 250 -38.12 21.09 25.58
N TYR A 251 -36.85 21.28 25.27
CA TYR A 251 -35.88 20.20 25.14
C TYR A 251 -34.75 20.38 26.16
N PRO A 252 -34.89 19.83 27.37
CA PRO A 252 -33.83 19.86 28.37
C PRO A 252 -32.65 19.00 27.91
N VAL A 253 -31.44 19.49 28.12
CA VAL A 253 -30.24 18.71 27.80
C VAL A 253 -29.96 17.67 28.89
N ASN A 254 -29.34 16.54 28.49
CA ASN A 254 -28.79 15.57 29.43
C ASN A 254 -27.53 16.18 30.09
N PRO A 255 -27.47 16.31 31.42
CA PRO A 255 -26.31 16.86 32.14
C PRO A 255 -25.00 16.10 31.87
N ASN A 256 -25.08 14.82 31.51
CA ASN A 256 -23.93 13.98 31.15
C ASN A 256 -23.51 14.11 29.67
N ALA A 257 -24.25 14.84 28.86
CA ALA A 257 -24.02 15.00 27.42
C ALA A 257 -24.60 16.34 26.94
N VAL A 258 -23.99 17.44 27.39
CA VAL A 258 -24.48 18.81 27.12
C VAL A 258 -24.43 19.22 25.67
N TRP A 259 -25.05 20.35 25.32
CA TRP A 259 -25.09 20.85 23.94
C TRP A 259 -23.71 21.23 23.41
N ARG A 260 -23.51 21.17 22.10
CA ARG A 260 -22.30 21.65 21.42
C ARG A 260 -22.23 23.17 21.37
N VAL A 261 -23.36 23.84 21.52
CA VAL A 261 -23.52 25.29 21.53
C VAL A 261 -23.74 25.78 22.95
N THR A 262 -23.45 27.06 23.19
CA THR A 262 -23.79 27.78 24.44
C THR A 262 -25.13 28.46 24.32
N SER A 263 -25.70 28.88 25.46
CA SER A 263 -26.94 29.71 25.51
C SER A 263 -26.81 31.02 24.76
N GLU A 264 -25.59 31.50 24.49
CA GLU A 264 -25.32 32.69 23.72
C GLU A 264 -25.26 32.40 22.22
N THR A 265 -24.48 31.34 21.84
CA THR A 265 -24.24 31.01 20.44
C THR A 265 -25.43 30.37 19.76
N ILE A 266 -26.36 29.75 20.51
CA ILE A 266 -27.55 29.12 19.92
C ILE A 266 -28.38 30.12 19.10
N LYS A 267 -28.46 31.41 19.52
CA LYS A 267 -29.20 32.47 18.82
C LYS A 267 -28.67 32.70 17.40
N ASP A 268 -27.38 32.57 17.19
CA ASP A 268 -26.79 32.72 15.87
C ASP A 268 -27.12 31.50 14.99
N PHE A 269 -27.11 30.30 15.56
CA PHE A 269 -27.54 29.07 14.86
C PHE A 269 -29.03 29.09 14.48
N GLU A 270 -29.87 29.69 15.32
CA GLU A 270 -31.30 29.94 15.01
C GLU A 270 -31.46 30.91 13.84
N LYS A 271 -30.75 32.06 13.88
CA LYS A 271 -30.77 33.07 12.79
C LYS A 271 -30.28 32.50 11.46
N GLU A 272 -29.29 31.61 11.50
CA GLU A 272 -28.73 30.95 10.31
C GLU A 272 -29.57 29.75 9.87
N ASN A 273 -30.71 29.49 10.53
CA ASN A 273 -31.56 28.33 10.26
C ASN A 273 -30.83 26.97 10.37
N ARG A 274 -29.91 26.86 11.37
CA ARG A 274 -29.09 25.65 11.58
C ARG A 274 -29.68 24.67 12.57
N ILE A 275 -30.78 24.97 13.24
CA ILE A 275 -31.43 24.07 14.18
C ILE A 275 -32.66 23.48 13.54
N VAL A 276 -32.78 22.15 13.60
CA VAL A 276 -33.94 21.39 13.12
C VAL A 276 -34.59 20.75 14.35
N PHE A 277 -35.88 21.03 14.53
CA PHE A 277 -36.66 20.49 15.61
C PHE A 277 -37.44 19.24 15.21
N PRO A 278 -37.80 18.39 16.17
CA PRO A 278 -38.76 17.31 15.91
C PRO A 278 -40.05 17.84 15.28
N GLY A 279 -40.48 17.20 14.19
CA GLY A 279 -41.71 17.63 13.45
C GLY A 279 -41.45 18.67 12.35
N ASP A 280 -40.25 19.23 12.20
CA ASP A 280 -39.96 20.17 11.11
C ASP A 280 -40.08 19.53 9.72
N TYR A 281 -39.77 18.23 9.63
CA TYR A 281 -39.85 17.43 8.40
C TYR A 281 -40.41 16.07 8.65
N ASP A 282 -41.41 15.63 7.87
CA ASP A 282 -42.05 14.33 8.00
C ASP A 282 -41.11 13.14 7.78
N PHE A 283 -40.04 13.34 6.97
CA PHE A 283 -39.05 12.31 6.70
C PHE A 283 -38.00 12.14 7.81
N LEU A 284 -37.94 13.08 8.79
CA LEU A 284 -37.02 13.01 9.91
C LEU A 284 -37.63 12.42 11.16
N LYS A 285 -37.09 11.31 11.63
CA LYS A 285 -37.50 10.66 12.90
C LYS A 285 -36.50 11.03 14.00
N ILE A 286 -36.55 12.26 14.49
CA ILE A 286 -35.70 12.77 15.58
C ILE A 286 -36.56 13.06 16.82
N SER A 287 -36.01 12.83 18.02
CA SER A 287 -36.65 13.07 19.31
C SER A 287 -36.14 14.28 20.06
N LYS A 288 -35.08 14.92 19.56
CA LYS A 288 -34.44 16.12 20.12
C LYS A 288 -33.97 17.02 18.99
N PRO A 289 -33.72 18.32 19.25
CA PRO A 289 -33.14 19.22 18.27
C PRO A 289 -31.78 18.71 17.77
N VAL A 290 -31.54 18.87 16.46
CA VAL A 290 -30.30 18.51 15.78
C VAL A 290 -29.78 19.69 14.99
N LEU A 291 -28.46 19.70 14.73
CA LEU A 291 -27.88 20.70 13.84
C LEU A 291 -28.07 20.31 12.39
N ARG A 292 -28.42 21.31 11.60
CA ARG A 292 -28.30 21.30 10.15
C ARG A 292 -26.87 21.65 9.80
N TYR A 293 -26.16 20.68 9.21
CA TYR A 293 -24.77 20.86 8.76
C TYR A 293 -24.79 20.91 7.24
N PHE A 294 -24.46 22.07 6.68
CA PHE A 294 -24.52 22.26 5.23
C PHE A 294 -23.37 21.54 4.53
N LYS A 295 -23.61 21.14 3.27
CA LYS A 295 -22.60 20.53 2.43
C LYS A 295 -21.37 21.42 2.27
N GLU A 296 -21.59 22.73 2.10
CA GLU A 296 -20.55 23.75 2.02
C GLU A 296 -19.67 23.84 3.29
N ASP A 297 -20.25 23.59 4.48
CA ASP A 297 -19.49 23.53 5.73
C ASP A 297 -18.57 22.30 5.75
N ASP A 298 -19.08 21.15 5.27
CA ASP A 298 -18.28 19.94 5.14
C ASP A 298 -17.15 20.11 4.11
N GLU A 299 -17.43 20.74 2.97
CA GLU A 299 -16.45 21.04 1.93
C GLU A 299 -15.35 21.98 2.46
N LYS A 300 -15.75 23.09 3.09
CA LYS A 300 -14.82 24.05 3.68
C LYS A 300 -13.95 23.42 4.76
N LYS A 301 -14.53 22.60 5.62
CA LYS A 301 -13.80 21.93 6.71
C LYS A 301 -12.84 20.87 6.20
N ALA A 302 -13.23 20.12 5.19
CA ALA A 302 -12.43 19.04 4.63
C ALA A 302 -11.35 19.54 3.67
N GLY A 303 -11.53 20.72 3.05
CA GLY A 303 -10.62 21.22 2.02
C GLY A 303 -10.44 20.18 0.90
N GLY A 304 -9.21 19.94 0.47
CA GLY A 304 -8.87 18.95 -0.55
C GLY A 304 -9.22 17.49 -0.19
N MET A 305 -9.61 17.22 1.08
CA MET A 305 -10.04 15.90 1.55
C MET A 305 -11.55 15.69 1.49
N PHE A 306 -12.31 16.61 0.86
CA PHE A 306 -13.75 16.42 0.71
C PHE A 306 -14.05 15.22 -0.18
N GLY A 307 -14.90 14.32 0.29
CA GLY A 307 -15.16 13.04 -0.38
C GLY A 307 -14.18 11.91 -0.06
N PHE A 308 -13.14 12.20 0.72
CA PHE A 308 -12.13 11.23 1.13
C PHE A 308 -12.12 11.00 2.64
N THR A 309 -11.49 9.91 3.04
CA THR A 309 -11.25 9.55 4.44
C THR A 309 -9.80 9.11 4.61
N PRO A 310 -9.15 9.47 5.73
CA PRO A 310 -7.83 8.95 6.07
C PRO A 310 -7.81 7.41 6.12
N VAL A 311 -6.66 6.84 5.85
CA VAL A 311 -6.39 5.40 5.96
C VAL A 311 -6.13 5.04 7.42
N SER A 312 -6.71 3.94 7.87
CA SER A 312 -6.47 3.39 9.22
C SER A 312 -5.44 2.27 9.16
N THR A 313 -4.58 2.18 10.19
CA THR A 313 -3.72 1.00 10.38
C THR A 313 -4.51 -0.25 10.78
N ASN A 314 -5.75 -0.08 11.27
CA ASN A 314 -6.69 -1.18 11.42
C ASN A 314 -7.36 -1.45 10.07
N LEU A 315 -6.76 -2.33 9.30
CA LEU A 315 -7.23 -2.66 7.95
C LEU A 315 -8.63 -3.29 8.00
N PRO A 316 -9.50 -2.94 7.04
CA PRO A 316 -10.82 -3.55 6.94
C PRO A 316 -10.72 -5.03 6.52
N LYS A 317 -11.74 -5.82 6.82
CA LYS A 317 -11.74 -7.27 6.52
C LYS A 317 -11.67 -7.58 5.03
N GLU A 318 -12.14 -6.67 4.22
CA GLU A 318 -12.21 -6.75 2.76
C GLU A 318 -10.83 -6.80 2.09
N VAL A 319 -9.75 -6.42 2.80
CA VAL A 319 -8.38 -6.59 2.28
C VAL A 319 -7.96 -8.06 2.16
N GLY A 320 -8.72 -8.97 2.79
CA GLY A 320 -8.48 -10.41 2.70
C GLY A 320 -7.26 -10.90 3.51
N MET A 321 -7.04 -12.20 3.45
CA MET A 321 -5.96 -12.94 4.10
C MET A 321 -5.18 -13.79 3.08
N SER A 322 -4.13 -14.49 3.50
CA SER A 322 -3.32 -15.35 2.61
C SER A 322 -4.13 -16.39 1.83
N GLN A 323 -5.20 -16.91 2.42
CA GLN A 323 -6.09 -17.85 1.73
C GLN A 323 -6.83 -17.21 0.54
N ASP A 324 -7.14 -15.90 0.63
CA ASP A 324 -7.81 -15.17 -0.47
C ASP A 324 -6.84 -14.99 -1.64
N GLY A 325 -5.56 -14.68 -1.37
CA GLY A 325 -4.53 -14.66 -2.41
C GLY A 325 -4.34 -16.01 -3.11
N THR A 326 -4.43 -17.11 -2.36
CA THR A 326 -4.40 -18.48 -2.95
C THR A 326 -5.64 -18.73 -3.81
N LYS A 327 -6.80 -18.21 -3.41
CA LYS A 327 -8.03 -18.28 -4.20
C LYS A 327 -7.94 -17.47 -5.48
N ASP A 328 -7.40 -16.23 -5.42
CA ASP A 328 -7.16 -15.39 -6.60
C ASP A 328 -6.34 -16.14 -7.68
N ILE A 329 -5.26 -16.82 -7.25
CA ILE A 329 -4.44 -17.68 -8.15
C ILE A 329 -5.26 -18.84 -8.70
N GLY A 330 -5.98 -19.55 -7.82
CA GLY A 330 -6.80 -20.70 -8.21
C GLY A 330 -7.85 -20.34 -9.27
N GLU A 331 -8.48 -19.18 -9.16
CA GLU A 331 -9.47 -18.68 -10.14
C GLU A 331 -8.84 -18.36 -11.51
N LEU A 332 -7.62 -17.81 -11.53
CA LEU A 332 -6.97 -17.45 -12.79
C LEU A 332 -6.31 -18.63 -13.49
N PHE A 333 -5.72 -19.55 -12.75
CA PHE A 333 -4.90 -20.64 -13.31
C PHE A 333 -5.61 -21.99 -13.33
N ASN A 334 -6.76 -22.13 -12.64
CA ASN A 334 -7.41 -23.41 -12.33
C ASN A 334 -6.48 -24.39 -11.60
N SER A 335 -5.43 -23.89 -10.97
CA SER A 335 -4.47 -24.67 -10.19
C SER A 335 -3.73 -23.78 -9.19
N LYS A 336 -3.14 -24.40 -8.15
CA LYS A 336 -2.30 -23.68 -7.17
C LYS A 336 -0.86 -23.63 -7.65
N VAL A 337 -0.59 -22.77 -8.63
CA VAL A 337 0.78 -22.60 -9.17
C VAL A 337 1.75 -21.99 -8.16
N PHE A 338 1.25 -21.35 -7.11
CA PHE A 338 2.04 -20.79 -6.01
C PHE A 338 1.35 -20.98 -4.65
N ASN A 339 2.18 -20.93 -3.60
CA ASN A 339 1.73 -20.91 -2.22
C ASN A 339 1.79 -19.48 -1.66
N PHE A 340 0.75 -19.09 -0.94
CA PHE A 340 0.68 -17.86 -0.13
C PHE A 340 0.95 -16.52 -0.84
N PRO A 341 0.44 -16.28 -2.05
CA PRO A 341 0.52 -14.95 -2.65
C PRO A 341 -0.27 -13.94 -1.81
N LYS A 342 0.14 -12.67 -1.84
CA LYS A 342 -0.66 -11.60 -1.24
C LYS A 342 -1.99 -11.47 -1.99
N PRO A 343 -3.12 -11.28 -1.29
CA PRO A 343 -4.42 -11.09 -1.93
C PRO A 343 -4.45 -9.79 -2.74
N VAL A 344 -5.08 -9.86 -3.90
CA VAL A 344 -5.25 -8.70 -4.80
C VAL A 344 -6.01 -7.57 -4.10
N SER A 345 -6.99 -7.90 -3.25
CA SER A 345 -7.76 -6.94 -2.47
C SER A 345 -6.92 -6.08 -1.53
N LEU A 346 -5.88 -6.64 -0.90
CA LEU A 346 -4.93 -5.86 -0.09
C LEU A 346 -4.17 -4.84 -0.94
N LEU A 347 -3.65 -5.29 -2.07
CA LEU A 347 -2.86 -4.42 -2.95
C LEU A 347 -3.72 -3.34 -3.60
N LYS A 348 -4.95 -3.65 -3.98
CA LYS A 348 -5.94 -2.65 -4.44
C LYS A 348 -6.20 -1.59 -3.39
N TYR A 349 -6.35 -1.99 -2.11
CA TYR A 349 -6.54 -1.06 -1.01
C TYR A 349 -5.35 -0.10 -0.86
N LEU A 350 -4.12 -0.62 -0.84
CA LEU A 350 -2.90 0.20 -0.71
C LEU A 350 -2.69 1.11 -1.93
N ILE A 351 -2.89 0.60 -3.15
CA ILE A 351 -2.77 1.38 -4.39
C ILE A 351 -3.81 2.50 -4.42
N LYS A 352 -5.08 2.21 -4.11
CA LYS A 352 -6.12 3.24 -4.01
C LYS A 352 -5.76 4.29 -2.96
N ALA A 353 -5.33 3.87 -1.76
CA ALA A 353 -4.91 4.77 -0.71
C ALA A 353 -3.80 5.74 -1.14
N ALA A 354 -2.86 5.28 -1.96
CA ALA A 354 -1.74 6.06 -2.45
C ALA A 354 -2.08 6.94 -3.66
N THR A 355 -3.06 6.55 -4.49
CA THR A 355 -3.26 7.11 -5.84
C THR A 355 -4.66 7.66 -6.10
N ASN A 356 -5.51 7.84 -5.09
CA ASN A 356 -6.86 8.39 -5.29
C ASN A 356 -6.85 9.82 -5.87
N PHE A 357 -5.80 10.60 -5.58
CA PHE A 357 -5.63 11.95 -6.12
C PHE A 357 -4.90 11.98 -7.47
N ASP A 358 -4.25 10.87 -7.88
CA ASP A 358 -3.56 10.73 -9.15
C ASP A 358 -3.88 9.37 -9.77
N LYS A 359 -4.88 9.34 -10.64
CA LYS A 359 -5.32 8.12 -11.34
C LYS A 359 -4.47 7.77 -12.56
N SER A 360 -3.42 8.54 -12.83
CA SER A 360 -2.40 8.29 -13.86
C SER A 360 -1.04 7.89 -13.29
N ALA A 361 -0.97 7.66 -11.98
CA ALA A 361 0.23 7.34 -11.23
C ALA A 361 0.98 6.10 -11.75
N ILE A 362 2.31 6.12 -11.59
CA ILE A 362 3.18 4.97 -11.83
C ILE A 362 3.35 4.19 -10.53
N ILE A 363 3.10 2.88 -10.59
CA ILE A 363 3.28 1.93 -9.50
C ILE A 363 4.46 1.01 -9.85
N VAL A 364 5.41 0.84 -8.92
CA VAL A 364 6.57 -0.05 -9.13
C VAL A 364 6.54 -1.20 -8.13
N ASP A 365 6.85 -2.40 -8.63
CA ASP A 365 7.12 -3.59 -7.84
C ASP A 365 8.37 -4.29 -8.39
N PHE A 366 9.45 -4.30 -7.61
CA PHE A 366 10.72 -4.93 -8.01
C PHE A 366 11.03 -6.23 -7.28
N PHE A 367 10.05 -6.79 -6.57
CA PHE A 367 10.01 -8.17 -6.07
C PHE A 367 8.73 -8.86 -6.58
N PHE A 368 8.58 -8.88 -7.88
CA PHE A 368 7.32 -9.18 -8.56
C PHE A 368 7.04 -10.69 -8.72
N VAL A 369 7.26 -11.45 -7.65
CA VAL A 369 7.20 -12.92 -7.69
C VAL A 369 5.83 -13.44 -8.14
N PHE A 370 4.74 -12.85 -7.63
CA PHE A 370 3.38 -13.37 -7.84
C PHE A 370 2.51 -12.51 -8.76
N ALA A 371 3.03 -11.42 -9.28
CA ALA A 371 2.32 -10.48 -10.15
C ALA A 371 0.97 -9.96 -9.60
N SER A 372 0.77 -10.02 -8.28
CA SER A 372 -0.46 -9.56 -7.62
C SER A 372 -0.65 -8.04 -7.75
N SER A 373 0.45 -7.28 -7.71
CA SER A 373 0.43 -5.82 -7.82
C SER A 373 -0.02 -5.35 -9.21
N ALA A 374 0.43 -5.98 -10.28
CA ALA A 374 -0.04 -5.67 -11.63
C ALA A 374 -1.53 -5.96 -11.81
N GLN A 375 -1.99 -7.13 -11.34
CA GLN A 375 -3.42 -7.45 -11.36
C GLN A 375 -4.22 -6.40 -10.58
N ALA A 376 -3.74 -5.99 -9.40
CA ALA A 376 -4.40 -4.96 -8.60
C ALA A 376 -4.49 -3.61 -9.33
N VAL A 377 -3.43 -3.19 -10.05
CA VAL A 377 -3.45 -1.95 -10.86
C VAL A 377 -4.49 -2.05 -11.95
N LEU A 378 -4.54 -3.17 -12.70
CA LEU A 378 -5.52 -3.38 -13.76
C LEU A 378 -6.96 -3.35 -13.24
N GLU A 379 -7.22 -4.01 -12.10
CA GLU A 379 -8.55 -4.01 -11.48
C GLU A 379 -8.94 -2.64 -10.95
N VAL A 380 -8.03 -1.91 -10.30
CA VAL A 380 -8.29 -0.54 -9.81
C VAL A 380 -8.63 0.39 -10.97
N ASN A 381 -7.93 0.30 -12.10
CA ASN A 381 -8.25 1.09 -13.29
C ASN A 381 -9.63 0.76 -13.86
N ALA A 382 -10.02 -0.53 -13.86
CA ALA A 382 -11.34 -0.95 -14.33
C ALA A 382 -12.48 -0.51 -13.39
N GLU A 383 -12.22 -0.40 -12.09
CA GLU A 383 -13.19 0.05 -11.09
C GLU A 383 -13.39 1.57 -11.07
N ASP A 384 -12.44 2.35 -11.57
CA ASP A 384 -12.55 3.80 -11.61
C ASP A 384 -13.59 4.25 -12.64
N LYS A 385 -14.66 4.90 -12.19
CA LYS A 385 -15.82 5.32 -13.02
C LYS A 385 -15.45 6.26 -14.17
N GLU A 386 -14.39 7.05 -14.00
CA GLU A 386 -13.90 8.02 -14.99
C GLU A 386 -12.74 7.47 -15.82
N GLY A 387 -12.43 6.17 -15.68
CA GLY A 387 -11.31 5.50 -16.32
C GLY A 387 -9.97 5.79 -15.64
N GLY A 388 -9.50 4.88 -14.81
CA GLY A 388 -8.14 4.93 -14.25
C GLY A 388 -7.11 4.62 -15.33
N ASN A 389 -5.99 5.33 -15.29
CA ASN A 389 -4.88 5.16 -16.23
C ASN A 389 -3.54 4.95 -15.50
N ARG A 390 -3.58 4.34 -14.33
CA ARG A 390 -2.37 3.96 -13.61
C ARG A 390 -1.59 2.96 -14.42
N THR A 391 -0.28 3.08 -14.37
CA THR A 391 0.64 2.14 -15.01
C THR A 391 1.47 1.41 -13.95
N PHE A 392 1.88 0.19 -14.27
CA PHE A 392 2.82 -0.53 -13.43
C PHE A 392 4.15 -0.76 -14.13
N ILE A 393 5.21 -0.79 -13.33
CA ILE A 393 6.54 -1.24 -13.72
C ILE A 393 6.90 -2.38 -12.79
N ALA A 394 7.14 -3.55 -13.36
CA ALA A 394 7.42 -4.78 -12.64
C ALA A 394 8.80 -5.32 -13.01
N ILE A 395 9.58 -5.76 -12.01
CA ILE A 395 10.88 -6.39 -12.24
C ILE A 395 10.88 -7.75 -11.56
N GLN A 396 11.22 -8.79 -12.32
CA GLN A 396 11.30 -10.16 -11.83
C GLN A 396 12.51 -10.90 -12.39
N LEU A 397 13.29 -11.51 -11.49
CA LEU A 397 14.37 -12.40 -11.86
C LEU A 397 13.82 -13.66 -12.59
N PRO A 398 14.33 -14.03 -13.77
CA PRO A 398 13.93 -15.25 -14.49
C PRO A 398 14.54 -16.50 -13.85
N GLU A 399 14.16 -16.78 -12.59
CA GLU A 399 14.62 -17.93 -11.84
C GLU A 399 14.10 -19.23 -12.47
N VAL A 400 14.99 -20.19 -12.73
CA VAL A 400 14.62 -21.48 -13.28
C VAL A 400 13.91 -22.31 -12.21
N LEU A 401 12.71 -22.78 -12.54
CA LEU A 401 11.92 -23.63 -11.64
C LEU A 401 12.46 -25.06 -11.62
N ASP A 402 12.56 -25.63 -10.41
CA ASP A 402 12.98 -27.02 -10.23
C ASP A 402 11.76 -27.95 -10.11
N SER A 403 11.62 -28.86 -11.06
CA SER A 403 10.55 -29.88 -11.07
C SER A 403 10.60 -30.85 -9.87
N LYS A 404 11.75 -30.97 -9.19
CA LYS A 404 11.93 -31.81 -8.01
C LYS A 404 11.55 -31.08 -6.71
N ASN A 405 11.51 -29.76 -6.74
CA ASN A 405 11.08 -28.96 -5.60
C ASN A 405 9.55 -28.99 -5.50
N ALA A 406 9.03 -29.54 -4.42
CA ALA A 406 7.58 -29.69 -4.21
C ALA A 406 6.81 -28.37 -4.28
N SER A 407 7.42 -27.25 -3.88
CA SER A 407 6.79 -25.91 -3.92
C SER A 407 6.76 -25.29 -5.32
N GLN A 408 7.66 -25.70 -6.22
CA GLN A 408 7.80 -25.16 -7.59
C GLN A 408 7.21 -26.08 -8.66
N LYS A 409 7.01 -27.35 -8.33
CA LYS A 409 6.58 -28.39 -9.27
C LYS A 409 5.31 -28.02 -10.04
N THR A 410 4.29 -27.54 -9.36
CA THR A 410 3.01 -27.17 -9.99
C THR A 410 3.18 -26.02 -10.99
N ALA A 411 3.99 -25.02 -10.67
CA ALA A 411 4.32 -23.91 -11.56
C ALA A 411 5.12 -24.41 -12.79
N TYR A 412 6.09 -25.28 -12.56
CA TYR A 412 6.88 -25.91 -13.62
C TYR A 412 6.00 -26.68 -14.61
N GLU A 413 5.17 -27.61 -14.10
CA GLU A 413 4.25 -28.43 -14.92
C GLU A 413 3.23 -27.56 -15.67
N PHE A 414 2.73 -26.50 -15.02
CA PHE A 414 1.83 -25.54 -15.66
C PHE A 414 2.49 -24.85 -16.86
N LEU A 415 3.69 -24.30 -16.71
CA LEU A 415 4.40 -23.64 -17.82
C LEU A 415 4.70 -24.61 -18.97
N GLN A 416 5.09 -25.85 -18.65
CA GLN A 416 5.24 -26.88 -19.68
C GLN A 416 3.94 -27.13 -20.43
N SER A 417 2.80 -27.21 -19.74
CA SER A 417 1.49 -27.49 -20.35
C SER A 417 1.05 -26.42 -21.33
N ILE A 418 1.51 -25.17 -21.18
CA ILE A 418 1.24 -24.04 -22.07
C ILE A 418 2.42 -23.72 -23.00
N ASN A 419 3.40 -24.59 -23.09
CA ASN A 419 4.59 -24.47 -23.93
C ASN A 419 5.36 -23.14 -23.72
N ARG A 420 5.63 -22.80 -22.44
CA ARG A 420 6.41 -21.64 -22.04
C ARG A 420 7.72 -22.05 -21.35
N PRO A 421 8.76 -21.19 -21.37
CA PRO A 421 9.95 -21.42 -20.56
C PRO A 421 9.58 -21.61 -19.09
N THR A 422 10.25 -22.57 -18.45
CA THR A 422 9.99 -22.95 -17.04
C THR A 422 10.74 -22.04 -16.07
N THR A 423 10.55 -20.74 -16.19
CA THR A 423 11.12 -19.71 -15.33
C THR A 423 10.02 -18.87 -14.65
N LEU A 424 10.34 -18.34 -13.48
CA LEU A 424 9.38 -17.71 -12.59
C LEU A 424 8.69 -16.48 -13.22
N ASP A 425 9.41 -15.69 -14.02
CA ASP A 425 8.92 -14.52 -14.72
C ASP A 425 7.76 -14.84 -15.67
N PHE A 426 7.76 -16.01 -16.33
CA PHE A 426 6.67 -16.41 -17.22
C PHE A 426 5.35 -16.69 -16.49
N ILE A 427 5.38 -17.06 -15.21
CA ILE A 427 4.16 -17.13 -14.41
C ILE A 427 3.55 -15.75 -14.20
N GLY A 428 4.39 -14.75 -13.88
CA GLY A 428 3.95 -13.36 -13.75
C GLY A 428 3.32 -12.82 -15.04
N ILE A 429 3.97 -13.04 -16.18
CA ILE A 429 3.46 -12.67 -17.51
C ILE A 429 2.10 -13.33 -17.79
N GLU A 430 1.97 -14.61 -17.49
CA GLU A 430 0.71 -15.34 -17.73
C GLU A 430 -0.40 -14.87 -16.80
N ARG A 431 -0.08 -14.53 -15.53
CA ARG A 431 -1.05 -13.93 -14.61
C ARG A 431 -1.60 -12.61 -15.15
N ILE A 432 -0.72 -11.70 -15.58
CA ILE A 432 -1.13 -10.41 -16.15
C ILE A 432 -2.08 -10.62 -17.33
N LYS A 433 -1.75 -11.53 -18.27
CA LYS A 433 -2.59 -11.83 -19.43
C LYS A 433 -3.97 -12.34 -19.03
N ARG A 434 -4.04 -13.28 -18.10
CA ARG A 434 -5.31 -13.86 -17.64
C ARG A 434 -6.15 -12.86 -16.87
N ALA A 435 -5.54 -12.04 -16.00
CA ALA A 435 -6.21 -10.98 -15.30
C ALA A 435 -6.78 -9.93 -16.27
N ALA A 436 -6.01 -9.48 -17.25
CA ALA A 436 -6.47 -8.55 -18.27
C ALA A 436 -7.63 -9.12 -19.11
N ALA A 437 -7.56 -10.39 -19.50
CA ALA A 437 -8.64 -11.06 -20.23
C ALA A 437 -9.92 -11.17 -19.39
N LYS A 438 -9.81 -11.54 -18.10
CA LYS A 438 -10.93 -11.60 -17.17
C LYS A 438 -11.61 -10.23 -17.05
N ILE A 439 -10.85 -9.18 -16.73
CA ILE A 439 -11.36 -7.81 -16.60
C ILE A 439 -12.08 -7.36 -17.90
N LYS A 440 -11.46 -7.60 -19.05
CA LYS A 440 -12.08 -7.24 -20.35
C LYS A 440 -13.39 -7.99 -20.61
N SER A 441 -13.57 -9.19 -20.09
CA SER A 441 -14.81 -9.96 -20.20
C SER A 441 -15.91 -9.46 -19.27
N GLU A 442 -15.54 -8.94 -18.09
CA GLU A 442 -16.45 -8.44 -17.07
C GLU A 442 -16.91 -6.99 -17.34
N THR A 443 -16.14 -6.21 -18.10
CA THR A 443 -16.44 -4.80 -18.46
C THR A 443 -17.21 -4.65 -19.78
N LYS A 444 -17.51 -5.73 -20.48
CA LYS A 444 -18.39 -5.77 -21.66
C LYS A 444 -19.84 -5.98 -21.26
#